data_609afa0901868440112f24bb13dd5d91
#
_entry.id   609afa0901868440112f24bb13dd5d91
#
_cell.length_a   1.000
_cell.length_b   1.000
_cell.length_c   1.000
_cell.angle_alpha   90.00
_cell.angle_beta   90.00
_cell.angle_gamma   90.00
#
_symmetry.space_group_name_H-M   'P 1'
#
loop_
_entity.id
_entity.type
_entity.pdbx_description
1 polymer ?
#
loop_
_entity_poly.entity_id
_entity_poly.type
_entity_poly.pdbx_seq_one_letter_code
_entity_poly.pdbx_strand_id
1 'polypeptide(L)'
;MRAEFCVYGEPQGKGRPRFSTVCGHVKTRTPEQTVIYENLVRTEYRSQSGKRFPDDAMLDVRIFAYYSIPKSVSKKKRQAMLDKKVRPTKKPDFDNIGKVICDSLNGIAYRDDAQIVDSMVRKFYSETPRVVVSDRKSVV
;
A
#
# COMPACT_ATOMS: atom_id res chain seq x y z
N MET A 1 11.01 6.05 -16.78
CA MET A 1 11.10 4.78 -16.03
C MET A 1 9.83 4.57 -15.24
N ARG A 2 9.29 3.38 -15.27
CA ARG A 2 8.07 3.02 -14.54
C ARG A 2 8.26 1.67 -13.88
N ALA A 3 7.87 1.55 -12.62
CA ALA A 3 7.90 0.31 -11.87
C ALA A 3 6.48 -0.04 -11.46
N GLU A 4 6.01 -1.22 -11.84
CA GLU A 4 4.68 -1.73 -11.49
C GLU A 4 4.80 -3.06 -10.77
N PHE A 5 3.99 -3.24 -9.74
CA PHE A 5 3.90 -4.53 -9.05
C PHE A 5 2.54 -4.68 -8.37
N CYS A 6 2.23 -5.92 -8.02
CA CYS A 6 0.97 -6.28 -7.38
C CYS A 6 1.26 -7.12 -6.14
N VAL A 7 0.57 -6.81 -5.04
CA VAL A 7 0.62 -7.57 -3.80
C VAL A 7 -0.76 -8.19 -3.58
N TYR A 8 -0.87 -9.50 -3.71
CA TYR A 8 -2.13 -10.21 -3.50
C TYR A 8 -2.47 -10.32 -2.03
N GLY A 9 -3.75 -10.31 -1.72
CA GLY A 9 -4.30 -10.35 -0.39
C GLY A 9 -5.03 -9.07 -0.03
N GLU A 10 -5.72 -9.08 1.09
CA GLU A 10 -6.45 -7.92 1.57
C GLU A 10 -5.52 -6.72 1.77
N PRO A 11 -5.93 -5.51 1.32
CA PRO A 11 -5.15 -4.31 1.61
C PRO A 11 -4.96 -4.12 3.11
N GLN A 12 -3.74 -3.73 3.50
CA GLN A 12 -3.41 -3.47 4.90
C GLN A 12 -2.89 -2.05 5.05
N GLY A 13 -3.12 -1.47 6.22
CA GLY A 13 -2.60 -0.17 6.57
C GLY A 13 -1.40 -0.29 7.50
N LYS A 14 -0.67 0.81 7.66
CA LYS A 14 0.42 0.90 8.63
C LYS A 14 -0.15 0.81 10.04
N GLY A 15 0.24 -0.21 10.80
CA GLY A 15 -0.15 -0.33 12.19
C GLY A 15 0.50 0.74 13.05
N ARG A 16 -0.20 1.18 14.10
CA ARG A 16 0.36 2.15 15.05
C ARG A 16 1.49 1.53 15.84
N PRO A 17 2.61 2.24 16.06
CA PRO A 17 3.68 1.75 16.90
C PRO A 17 3.17 1.43 18.31
N ARG A 18 3.64 0.33 18.87
CA ARG A 18 3.34 -0.04 20.24
C ARG A 18 4.47 0.43 21.16
N PHE A 19 4.08 0.99 22.30
CA PHE A 19 5.02 1.46 23.29
C PHE A 19 5.08 0.45 24.45
N SER A 20 6.29 0.15 24.90
CA SER A 20 6.51 -0.68 26.07
C SER A 20 7.59 -0.06 26.95
N THR A 21 7.50 -0.25 28.27
CA THR A 21 8.52 0.22 29.20
C THR A 21 9.36 -0.99 29.65
N VAL A 22 10.66 -0.92 29.38
CA VAL A 22 11.61 -1.95 29.81
C VAL A 22 12.73 -1.25 30.54
N CYS A 23 12.96 -1.64 31.81
CA CYS A 23 14.00 -1.05 32.66
C CYS A 23 13.94 0.49 32.72
N GLY A 24 12.75 1.05 32.79
CA GLY A 24 12.53 2.49 32.85
C GLY A 24 12.64 3.23 31.52
N HIS A 25 12.91 2.52 30.43
CA HIS A 25 13.02 3.11 29.10
C HIS A 25 11.79 2.75 28.25
N VAL A 26 11.29 3.74 27.49
CA VAL A 26 10.18 3.53 26.55
C VAL A 26 10.75 2.97 25.26
N LYS A 27 10.24 1.82 24.84
CA LYS A 27 10.55 1.23 23.53
C LYS A 27 9.35 1.30 22.62
N THR A 28 9.58 1.69 21.37
CA THR A 28 8.57 1.71 20.33
C THR A 28 8.75 0.48 19.44
N ARG A 29 7.65 -0.21 19.16
CA ARG A 29 7.67 -1.43 18.35
C ARG A 29 6.60 -1.37 17.27
N THR A 30 6.99 -1.67 16.02
CA THR A 30 6.04 -1.83 14.92
C THR A 30 5.27 -3.14 15.09
N PRO A 31 3.93 -3.15 14.93
CA PRO A 31 3.16 -4.37 15.01
C PRO A 31 3.67 -5.45 14.06
N GLU A 32 3.64 -6.69 14.51
CA GLU A 32 4.15 -7.83 13.74
C GLU A 32 3.48 -7.97 12.37
N GLN A 33 2.16 -7.79 12.30
CA GLN A 33 1.43 -7.86 11.02
C GLN A 33 1.91 -6.82 10.01
N THR A 34 2.24 -5.62 10.48
CA THR A 34 2.79 -4.57 9.64
C THR A 34 4.16 -4.97 9.10
N VAL A 35 5.01 -5.53 9.95
CA VAL A 35 6.36 -6.00 9.54
C VAL A 35 6.23 -7.09 8.47
N ILE A 36 5.35 -8.04 8.67
CA ILE A 36 5.10 -9.13 7.71
C ILE A 36 4.64 -8.56 6.37
N TYR A 37 3.69 -7.64 6.39
CA TYR A 37 3.16 -7.04 5.17
C TYR A 37 4.23 -6.19 4.45
N GLU A 38 5.01 -5.41 5.18
CA GLU A 38 6.11 -4.63 4.61
C GLU A 38 7.13 -5.53 3.93
N ASN A 39 7.47 -6.66 4.55
CA ASN A 39 8.38 -7.64 3.95
C ASN A 39 7.79 -8.27 2.69
N LEU A 40 6.50 -8.54 2.67
CA LEU A 40 5.80 -9.04 1.49
C LEU A 40 5.86 -8.03 0.35
N VAL A 41 5.58 -6.77 0.63
CA VAL A 41 5.65 -5.66 -0.35
C VAL A 41 7.04 -5.58 -0.96
N ARG A 42 8.08 -5.61 -0.14
CA ARG A 42 9.48 -5.58 -0.61
C ARG A 42 9.81 -6.77 -1.48
N THR A 43 9.41 -7.95 -1.08
CA THR A 43 9.64 -9.20 -1.83
C THR A 43 8.97 -9.12 -3.19
N GLU A 44 7.72 -8.72 -3.24
CA GLU A 44 6.96 -8.61 -4.49
C GLU A 44 7.55 -7.53 -5.41
N TYR A 45 7.97 -6.41 -4.84
CA TYR A 45 8.63 -5.36 -5.62
C TYR A 45 9.91 -5.86 -6.28
N ARG A 46 10.78 -6.52 -5.51
CA ARG A 46 12.04 -7.07 -6.03
C ARG A 46 11.82 -8.12 -7.11
N SER A 47 10.81 -8.97 -6.92
CA SER A 47 10.47 -10.04 -7.85
C SER A 47 9.88 -9.51 -9.17
N GLN A 48 9.00 -8.52 -9.09
CA GLN A 48 8.24 -8.05 -10.25
C GLN A 48 8.91 -6.87 -10.97
N SER A 49 9.68 -6.07 -10.29
CA SER A 49 10.33 -4.89 -10.88
C SER A 49 11.81 -4.82 -10.55
N GLY A 50 12.15 -4.60 -9.28
CA GLY A 50 13.54 -4.45 -8.84
C GLY A 50 14.23 -3.17 -9.27
N LYS A 51 13.53 -2.26 -9.95
CA LYS A 51 14.10 -0.99 -10.43
C LYS A 51 14.34 -0.04 -9.26
N ARG A 52 15.39 0.78 -9.38
CA ARG A 52 15.65 1.83 -8.41
C ARG A 52 15.71 3.18 -9.13
N PHE A 53 14.94 4.12 -8.62
CA PHE A 53 14.91 5.49 -9.14
C PHE A 53 16.12 6.27 -8.60
N PRO A 54 16.65 7.24 -9.39
CA PRO A 54 17.70 8.12 -8.90
C PRO A 54 17.31 8.88 -7.62
N ASP A 55 18.29 9.19 -6.79
CA ASP A 55 18.06 9.84 -5.48
C ASP A 55 17.44 11.24 -5.60
N ASP A 56 17.61 11.89 -6.76
CA ASP A 56 17.05 13.23 -7.04
C ASP A 56 15.76 13.20 -7.86
N ALA A 57 15.24 12.03 -8.18
CA ALA A 57 14.01 11.92 -8.98
C ALA A 57 12.80 12.40 -8.20
N MET A 58 11.94 13.15 -8.86
CA MET A 58 10.61 13.49 -8.38
C MET A 58 9.68 12.36 -8.80
N LEU A 59 8.98 11.76 -7.84
CA LEU A 59 8.21 10.55 -8.06
C LEU A 59 6.71 10.78 -7.97
N ASP A 60 5.97 10.03 -8.80
CA ASP A 60 4.51 9.93 -8.79
C ASP A 60 4.16 8.48 -8.43
N VAL A 61 3.45 8.29 -7.33
CA VAL A 61 3.05 6.98 -6.84
C VAL A 61 1.54 6.83 -6.94
N ARG A 62 1.10 5.77 -7.62
CA ARG A 62 -0.32 5.46 -7.77
C ARG A 62 -0.61 4.09 -7.16
N ILE A 63 -1.56 4.06 -6.26
CA ILE A 63 -1.92 2.86 -5.51
C ILE A 63 -3.41 2.57 -5.72
N PHE A 64 -3.71 1.36 -6.18
CA PHE A 64 -5.08 0.87 -6.35
C PHE A 64 -5.29 -0.28 -5.37
N ALA A 65 -6.11 -0.04 -4.36
CA ALA A 65 -6.39 -1.03 -3.32
C ALA A 65 -7.73 -1.70 -3.60
N TYR A 66 -7.71 -3.00 -3.81
CA TYR A 66 -8.89 -3.81 -4.09
C TYR A 66 -9.25 -4.63 -2.85
N TYR A 67 -10.41 -4.36 -2.30
CA TYR A 67 -10.95 -5.04 -1.12
C TYR A 67 -11.84 -6.19 -1.54
N SER A 68 -11.87 -7.25 -0.75
CA SER A 68 -12.79 -8.36 -1.02
C SER A 68 -14.23 -7.91 -0.87
N ILE A 69 -15.12 -8.50 -1.69
CA ILE A 69 -16.55 -8.27 -1.62
C ILE A 69 -17.11 -9.13 -0.48
N PRO A 70 -17.86 -8.54 0.48
CA PRO A 70 -18.46 -9.34 1.55
C PRO A 70 -19.38 -10.41 1.01
N LYS A 71 -19.34 -11.60 1.60
CA LYS A 71 -20.14 -12.74 1.14
C LYS A 71 -21.65 -12.54 1.33
N SER A 72 -22.03 -11.69 2.28
CA SER A 72 -23.42 -11.49 2.67
C SER A 72 -24.17 -10.46 1.84
N VAL A 73 -23.54 -9.83 0.85
CA VAL A 73 -24.20 -8.80 0.04
C VAL A 73 -25.14 -9.45 -0.99
N SER A 74 -26.20 -8.72 -1.38
CA SER A 74 -27.11 -9.12 -2.44
C SER A 74 -26.40 -9.12 -3.80
N LYS A 75 -26.97 -9.85 -4.78
CA LYS A 75 -26.45 -9.86 -6.15
C LYS A 75 -26.40 -8.47 -6.76
N LYS A 76 -27.41 -7.66 -6.50
CA LYS A 76 -27.51 -6.29 -7.01
C LYS A 76 -26.39 -5.42 -6.44
N LYS A 77 -26.15 -5.52 -5.13
CA LYS A 77 -25.09 -4.76 -4.46
C LYS A 77 -23.71 -5.25 -4.91
N ARG A 78 -23.53 -6.56 -5.06
CA ARG A 78 -22.30 -7.14 -5.57
C ARG A 78 -21.96 -6.59 -6.97
N GLN A 79 -22.95 -6.52 -7.85
CA GLN A 79 -22.75 -5.98 -9.19
C GLN A 79 -22.37 -4.50 -9.15
N ALA A 80 -23.01 -3.73 -8.26
CA ALA A 80 -22.66 -2.31 -8.07
C ALA A 80 -21.21 -2.14 -7.57
N MET A 81 -20.73 -3.04 -6.73
CA MET A 81 -19.34 -3.07 -6.27
C MET A 81 -18.38 -3.39 -7.41
N LEU A 82 -18.70 -4.39 -8.23
CA LEU A 82 -17.89 -4.76 -9.39
C LEU A 82 -17.87 -3.64 -10.45
N ASP A 83 -18.97 -2.92 -10.59
CA ASP A 83 -19.08 -1.79 -11.53
C ASP A 83 -18.45 -0.50 -11.00
N LYS A 84 -17.84 -0.54 -9.81
CA LYS A 84 -17.20 0.61 -9.16
C LYS A 84 -18.18 1.72 -8.76
N LYS A 85 -19.46 1.43 -8.69
CA LYS A 85 -20.50 2.36 -8.21
C LYS A 85 -20.52 2.42 -6.68
N VAL A 86 -20.20 1.30 -6.03
CA VAL A 86 -20.04 1.22 -4.57
C VAL A 86 -18.59 0.89 -4.28
N ARG A 87 -17.94 1.74 -3.49
CA ARG A 87 -16.52 1.62 -3.17
C ARG A 87 -16.34 1.48 -1.67
N PRO A 88 -15.20 0.89 -1.22
CA PRO A 88 -14.98 0.69 0.22
C PRO A 88 -14.84 2.00 0.98
N THR A 89 -15.62 2.16 2.04
CA THR A 89 -15.54 3.30 2.97
C THR A 89 -15.05 2.86 4.35
N LYS A 90 -14.41 1.70 4.42
CA LYS A 90 -13.92 1.08 5.65
C LYS A 90 -12.40 1.03 5.69
N LYS A 91 -11.86 0.70 6.84
CA LYS A 91 -10.42 0.50 7.03
C LYS A 91 -9.88 -0.62 6.13
N PRO A 92 -8.59 -0.55 5.75
CA PRO A 92 -7.65 0.51 6.11
C PRO A 92 -7.93 1.81 5.38
N ASP A 93 -7.55 2.94 6.00
CA ASP A 93 -7.72 4.28 5.44
C ASP A 93 -6.72 4.50 4.29
N PHE A 94 -7.05 5.42 3.38
CA PHE A 94 -6.22 5.68 2.21
C PHE A 94 -4.78 6.10 2.56
N ASP A 95 -4.63 6.95 3.58
CA ASP A 95 -3.32 7.41 4.02
C ASP A 95 -2.49 6.29 4.66
N ASN A 96 -3.11 5.39 5.41
CA ASN A 96 -2.44 4.25 6.00
C ASN A 96 -1.99 3.23 4.96
N ILE A 97 -2.77 3.03 3.90
CA ILE A 97 -2.36 2.20 2.76
C ILE A 97 -1.15 2.83 2.08
N GLY A 98 -1.24 4.12 1.78
CA GLY A 98 -0.14 4.85 1.17
C GLY A 98 1.13 4.78 2.01
N LYS A 99 1.00 4.94 3.32
CA LYS A 99 2.13 4.92 4.24
C LYS A 99 2.84 3.56 4.27
N VAL A 100 2.10 2.47 4.41
CA VAL A 100 2.72 1.14 4.47
C VAL A 100 3.43 0.79 3.17
N ILE A 101 2.86 1.13 2.02
CA ILE A 101 3.49 0.86 0.72
C ILE A 101 4.75 1.71 0.56
N CYS A 102 4.64 3.02 0.78
CA CYS A 102 5.78 3.93 0.56
C CYS A 102 6.91 3.68 1.55
N ASP A 103 6.60 3.41 2.82
CA ASP A 103 7.61 3.07 3.82
C ASP A 103 8.32 1.76 3.48
N SER A 104 7.59 0.78 2.96
CA SER A 104 8.16 -0.51 2.57
C SER A 104 9.24 -0.38 1.49
N LEU A 105 9.08 0.59 0.61
CA LEU A 105 9.95 0.78 -0.54
C LEU A 105 11.13 1.72 -0.28
N ASN A 106 11.21 2.32 0.90
CA ASN A 106 12.34 3.16 1.28
C ASN A 106 13.66 2.36 1.21
N GLY A 107 14.65 2.91 0.53
CA GLY A 107 15.95 2.27 0.34
C GLY A 107 15.96 1.15 -0.70
N ILE A 108 14.83 0.86 -1.32
CA ILE A 108 14.68 -0.22 -2.32
C ILE A 108 14.31 0.36 -3.69
N ALA A 109 13.14 0.97 -3.81
CA ALA A 109 12.70 1.59 -5.06
C ALA A 109 13.27 3.00 -5.22
N TYR A 110 13.46 3.69 -4.12
CA TYR A 110 13.99 5.05 -4.06
C TYR A 110 14.74 5.20 -2.73
N ARG A 111 15.47 6.29 -2.60
CA ARG A 111 16.22 6.56 -1.36
C ARG A 111 15.27 6.80 -0.19
N ASP A 112 14.26 7.66 -0.39
CA ASP A 112 13.32 8.03 0.64
C ASP A 112 12.00 8.47 0.02
N ASP A 113 10.88 8.22 0.73
CA ASP A 113 9.55 8.61 0.28
C ASP A 113 9.33 10.13 0.24
N ALA A 114 10.27 10.90 0.80
CA ALA A 114 10.30 12.36 0.61
C ALA A 114 10.43 12.78 -0.86
N GLN A 115 10.90 11.88 -1.73
CA GLN A 115 10.98 12.13 -3.17
C GLN A 115 9.62 12.09 -3.87
N ILE A 116 8.59 11.57 -3.20
CA ILE A 116 7.24 11.48 -3.77
C ILE A 116 6.60 12.85 -3.73
N VAL A 117 6.35 13.42 -4.90
CA VAL A 117 5.74 14.75 -5.05
C VAL A 117 4.29 14.67 -5.49
N ASP A 118 3.88 13.55 -6.08
CA ASP A 118 2.50 13.25 -6.46
C ASP A 118 2.13 11.87 -5.94
N SER A 119 0.93 11.74 -5.38
CA SER A 119 0.43 10.45 -4.93
C SER A 119 -1.06 10.34 -5.12
N MET A 120 -1.53 9.13 -5.39
CA MET A 120 -2.95 8.84 -5.52
C MET A 120 -3.22 7.46 -4.93
N VAL A 121 -4.24 7.38 -4.08
CA VAL A 121 -4.75 6.10 -3.55
C VAL A 121 -6.22 6.00 -3.92
N ARG A 122 -6.57 4.91 -4.60
CA ARG A 122 -7.95 4.61 -4.94
C ARG A 122 -8.36 3.27 -4.36
N LYS A 123 -9.57 3.21 -3.82
CA LYS A 123 -10.10 2.02 -3.16
C LYS A 123 -11.28 1.48 -3.98
N PHE A 124 -11.23 0.19 -4.28
CA PHE A 124 -12.26 -0.51 -5.04
C PHE A 124 -12.57 -1.85 -4.40
N TYR A 125 -13.66 -2.47 -4.78
CA TYR A 125 -13.95 -3.86 -4.48
C TYR A 125 -13.54 -4.76 -5.64
N SER A 126 -13.15 -5.98 -5.34
CA SER A 126 -12.82 -6.99 -6.35
C SER A 126 -13.03 -8.39 -5.79
N GLU A 127 -13.26 -9.34 -6.67
CA GLU A 127 -13.28 -10.75 -6.30
C GLU A 127 -11.88 -11.25 -5.90
N THR A 128 -10.84 -10.59 -6.39
CA THR A 128 -9.44 -10.88 -6.05
C THR A 128 -8.85 -9.69 -5.30
N PRO A 129 -8.85 -9.73 -3.95
CA PRO A 129 -8.28 -8.64 -3.17
C PRO A 129 -6.79 -8.52 -3.42
N ARG A 130 -6.31 -7.31 -3.61
CA ARG A 130 -4.91 -7.03 -3.91
C ARG A 130 -4.62 -5.54 -3.85
N VAL A 131 -3.35 -5.19 -3.87
CA VAL A 131 -2.90 -3.80 -4.04
C VAL A 131 -2.00 -3.74 -5.27
N VAL A 132 -2.33 -2.85 -6.20
CA VAL A 132 -1.54 -2.61 -7.41
C VAL A 132 -0.86 -1.26 -7.25
N VAL A 133 0.45 -1.24 -7.45
CA VAL A 133 1.27 -0.02 -7.26
C VAL A 133 2.02 0.29 -8.54
N SER A 134 2.01 1.57 -8.91
CA SER A 134 2.77 2.09 -10.04
C SER A 134 3.58 3.30 -9.60
N ASP A 135 4.91 3.16 -9.62
CA ASP A 135 5.86 4.22 -9.33
C ASP A 135 6.47 4.70 -10.64
N ARG A 136 6.52 6.01 -10.82
CA ARG A 136 7.14 6.60 -12.02
C ARG A 136 7.71 7.97 -11.70
N LYS A 137 8.58 8.49 -12.58
CA LYS A 137 9.01 9.87 -12.49
C LYS A 137 7.83 10.80 -12.76
N SER A 138 7.67 11.82 -11.94
CA SER A 138 6.65 12.82 -12.15
C SER A 138 6.95 13.60 -13.44
N VAL A 139 5.90 13.85 -14.24
CA VAL A 139 6.01 14.58 -15.51
C VAL A 139 5.46 16.00 -15.42
N VAL A 140 5.05 16.40 -14.21
CA VAL A 140 4.49 17.73 -13.97
C VAL A 140 5.41 18.55 -13.09
#